data_f505451b0201275aa3c29728100c5520
#
_entry.id   f505451b0201275aa3c29728100c5520
#
_cell.length_a   1.000
_cell.length_b   1.000
_cell.length_c   1.000
_cell.angle_alpha   90.00
_cell.angle_beta   90.00
_cell.angle_gamma   90.00
#
_symmetry.space_group_name_H-M   'P 1'
#
loop_
_entity.id
_entity.type
_entity.pdbx_description
1 polymer ?
#
loop_
_entity_poly.entity_id
_entity_poly.type
_entity_poly.pdbx_seq_one_letter_code
_entity_poly.pdbx_strand_id
1 'polypeptide(L)'
;MSASFEERSVDVARYASRQLRPERVEVISYLVSGQSLSKKVKQEGNVAKIQTIFRAAGIESRVNVIPIDCEFIYDKVDQSADVLDVSGFTKYHSLSLLANSSSQFSRVIYAHAASHKIPTGDVEQTRILQVPGYNGRRVANRPDVLFLLAGFEGGRALTVYKSLAVSKAVLCVGVPWFEPERLVKYVRTVSDQNASLMASTNVVVETVPSTDAWGFRDRFVGLVKRYRREFSGPNGRLPNVIAVPLGTKLQAVGLYLSLRDLPEMQVLYPFPTDFEELAIGTGSVSETSLTASR
;
A
#
# COMPACT_ATOMS: atom_id res chain seq x y z
N MET A 1 -14.26 4.16 3.47
CA MET A 1 -13.92 3.09 2.52
C MET A 1 -13.72 3.63 1.11
N SER A 2 -13.12 2.88 0.19
CA SER A 2 -12.98 3.29 -1.21
C SER A 2 -13.81 2.42 -2.14
N ALA A 3 -14.61 3.05 -2.99
CA ALA A 3 -15.29 2.39 -4.10
C ALA A 3 -14.39 2.43 -5.34
N SER A 4 -13.96 1.26 -5.78
CA SER A 4 -13.14 1.08 -6.98
C SER A 4 -13.91 0.29 -8.04
N PHE A 5 -13.32 0.09 -9.20
CA PHE A 5 -13.85 -0.84 -10.21
C PHE A 5 -13.66 -2.32 -9.82
N GLU A 6 -12.93 -2.62 -8.74
CA GLU A 6 -12.76 -3.96 -8.21
C GLU A 6 -13.96 -4.38 -7.34
N GLU A 7 -14.42 -5.62 -7.47
CA GLU A 7 -15.55 -6.17 -6.72
C GLU A 7 -15.32 -6.21 -5.22
N ARG A 8 -14.06 -6.30 -4.79
CA ARG A 8 -13.67 -6.31 -3.37
C ARG A 8 -14.24 -5.14 -2.57
N SER A 9 -14.43 -3.97 -3.19
CA SER A 9 -15.04 -2.81 -2.52
C SER A 9 -16.50 -3.08 -2.10
N VAL A 10 -17.25 -3.85 -2.91
CA VAL A 10 -18.63 -4.26 -2.59
C VAL A 10 -18.65 -5.30 -1.48
N ASP A 11 -17.70 -6.24 -1.49
CA ASP A 11 -17.65 -7.30 -0.48
C ASP A 11 -17.22 -6.75 0.89
N VAL A 12 -16.32 -5.76 0.91
CA VAL A 12 -16.01 -5.02 2.14
C VAL A 12 -17.25 -4.30 2.67
N ALA A 13 -18.08 -3.70 1.81
CA ALA A 13 -19.32 -3.07 2.25
C ALA A 13 -20.29 -4.08 2.88
N ARG A 14 -20.43 -5.29 2.30
CA ARG A 14 -21.20 -6.38 2.89
C ARG A 14 -20.65 -6.83 4.25
N TYR A 15 -19.33 -6.96 4.35
CA TYR A 15 -18.65 -7.29 5.60
C TYR A 15 -18.91 -6.20 6.66
N ALA A 16 -18.64 -4.94 6.32
CA ALA A 16 -18.81 -3.81 7.24
C ALA A 16 -20.27 -3.68 7.73
N SER A 17 -21.25 -3.82 6.84
CA SER A 17 -22.67 -3.72 7.21
C SER A 17 -23.14 -4.81 8.18
N ARG A 18 -22.52 -6.00 8.12
CA ARG A 18 -22.92 -7.16 8.95
C ARG A 18 -22.12 -7.28 10.24
N GLN A 19 -20.80 -7.07 10.17
CA GLN A 19 -19.86 -7.34 11.26
C GLN A 19 -19.53 -6.08 12.07
N LEU A 20 -19.28 -4.95 11.40
CA LEU A 20 -18.88 -3.72 12.07
C LEU A 20 -20.07 -2.87 12.48
N ARG A 21 -21.15 -2.88 11.68
CA ARG A 21 -22.38 -2.09 11.86
C ARG A 21 -22.08 -0.62 12.21
N PRO A 22 -21.34 0.10 11.39
CA PRO A 22 -20.99 1.49 11.65
C PRO A 22 -22.26 2.36 11.62
N GLU A 23 -22.28 3.45 12.37
CA GLU A 23 -23.37 4.43 12.32
C GLU A 23 -23.40 5.16 10.97
N ARG A 24 -22.22 5.46 10.45
CA ARG A 24 -22.02 6.20 9.20
C ARG A 24 -20.84 5.65 8.42
N VAL A 25 -20.94 5.71 7.09
CA VAL A 25 -19.86 5.33 6.17
C VAL A 25 -19.59 6.43 5.16
N GLU A 26 -18.34 6.83 5.07
CA GLU A 26 -17.88 7.64 3.96
C GLU A 26 -17.27 6.76 2.87
N VAL A 27 -17.76 6.93 1.65
CA VAL A 27 -17.34 6.17 0.46
C VAL A 27 -16.58 7.13 -0.46
N ILE A 28 -15.31 6.85 -0.68
CA ILE A 28 -14.48 7.62 -1.62
C ILE A 28 -14.53 6.95 -2.98
N SER A 29 -14.94 7.69 -4.00
CA SER A 29 -14.92 7.28 -5.40
C SER A 29 -13.90 8.12 -6.16
N TYR A 30 -12.96 7.47 -6.87
CA TYR A 30 -11.93 8.18 -7.58
C TYR A 30 -12.38 8.64 -8.97
N LEU A 31 -12.07 9.89 -9.30
CA LEU A 31 -12.10 10.39 -10.66
C LEU A 31 -10.73 10.16 -11.29
N VAL A 32 -10.67 9.29 -12.30
CA VAL A 32 -9.41 8.94 -12.99
C VAL A 32 -9.47 9.52 -14.42
N SER A 33 -8.58 10.46 -14.74
CA SER A 33 -8.45 11.00 -16.09
C SER A 33 -8.03 9.91 -17.07
N GLY A 34 -8.66 9.84 -18.23
CA GLY A 34 -8.34 8.83 -19.25
C GLY A 34 -8.83 7.41 -18.94
N GLN A 35 -9.56 7.20 -17.83
CA GLN A 35 -10.14 5.91 -17.52
C GLN A 35 -11.09 5.42 -18.63
N SER A 36 -10.99 4.14 -19.02
CA SER A 36 -11.88 3.56 -20.00
C SER A 36 -13.35 3.59 -19.53
N LEU A 37 -14.28 3.74 -20.47
CA LEU A 37 -15.72 3.79 -20.17
C LEU A 37 -16.17 2.56 -19.39
N SER A 38 -15.65 1.37 -19.70
CA SER A 38 -16.00 0.12 -19.01
C SER A 38 -15.58 0.13 -17.54
N LYS A 39 -14.38 0.62 -17.21
CA LYS A 39 -13.92 0.79 -15.82
C LYS A 39 -14.79 1.79 -15.07
N LYS A 40 -15.15 2.91 -15.72
CA LYS A 40 -16.01 3.94 -15.14
C LYS A 40 -17.39 3.40 -14.81
N VAL A 41 -18.06 2.74 -15.75
CA VAL A 41 -19.38 2.12 -15.55
C VAL A 41 -19.34 1.09 -14.43
N LYS A 42 -18.29 0.26 -14.38
CA LYS A 42 -18.10 -0.74 -13.29
C LYS A 42 -17.96 -0.07 -11.94
N GLN A 43 -17.18 1.00 -11.84
CA GLN A 43 -16.98 1.77 -10.62
C GLN A 43 -18.28 2.42 -10.13
N GLU A 44 -19.03 3.10 -11.03
CA GLU A 44 -20.32 3.69 -10.71
C GLU A 44 -21.33 2.63 -10.24
N GLY A 45 -21.37 1.48 -10.91
CA GLY A 45 -22.16 0.33 -10.49
C GLY A 45 -21.79 -0.19 -9.09
N ASN A 46 -20.50 -0.23 -8.76
CA ASN A 46 -20.04 -0.63 -7.43
C ASN A 46 -20.44 0.42 -6.37
N VAL A 47 -20.33 1.72 -6.65
CA VAL A 47 -20.83 2.78 -5.76
C VAL A 47 -22.31 2.59 -5.46
N ALA A 48 -23.15 2.37 -6.48
CA ALA A 48 -24.60 2.16 -6.30
C ALA A 48 -24.89 0.91 -5.46
N LYS A 49 -24.16 -0.20 -5.67
CA LYS A 49 -24.30 -1.42 -4.87
C LYS A 49 -23.92 -1.16 -3.41
N ILE A 50 -22.80 -0.48 -3.15
CA ILE A 50 -22.34 -0.13 -1.80
C ILE A 50 -23.39 0.70 -1.06
N GLN A 51 -23.93 1.74 -1.70
CA GLN A 51 -25.00 2.56 -1.11
C GLN A 51 -26.25 1.74 -0.82
N THR A 52 -26.63 0.82 -1.71
CA THR A 52 -27.78 -0.07 -1.52
C THR A 52 -27.58 -1.01 -0.32
N ILE A 53 -26.37 -1.58 -0.15
CA ILE A 53 -26.03 -2.44 0.99
C ILE A 53 -26.18 -1.67 2.31
N PHE A 54 -25.62 -0.48 2.41
CA PHE A 54 -25.69 0.31 3.65
C PHE A 54 -27.10 0.81 3.93
N ARG A 55 -27.82 1.27 2.91
CA ARG A 55 -29.24 1.66 3.05
C ARG A 55 -30.11 0.50 3.55
N ALA A 56 -29.94 -0.70 3.01
CA ALA A 56 -30.67 -1.89 3.46
C ALA A 56 -30.34 -2.28 4.91
N ALA A 57 -29.16 -1.91 5.40
CA ALA A 57 -28.74 -2.13 6.78
C ALA A 57 -29.10 -0.95 7.72
N GLY A 58 -29.78 0.10 7.24
CA GLY A 58 -30.10 1.29 8.02
C GLY A 58 -28.87 2.18 8.34
N ILE A 59 -27.79 2.04 7.59
CA ILE A 59 -26.51 2.76 7.79
C ILE A 59 -26.46 3.96 6.85
N GLU A 60 -26.17 5.13 7.39
CA GLU A 60 -25.95 6.33 6.58
C GLU A 60 -24.68 6.18 5.74
N SER A 61 -24.76 6.48 4.43
CA SER A 61 -23.60 6.46 3.55
C SER A 61 -23.52 7.72 2.70
N ARG A 62 -22.36 8.39 2.73
CA ARG A 62 -22.05 9.56 1.91
C ARG A 62 -20.97 9.19 0.89
N VAL A 63 -21.16 9.61 -0.35
CA VAL A 63 -20.17 9.41 -1.42
C VAL A 63 -19.45 10.73 -1.70
N ASN A 64 -18.12 10.70 -1.61
CA ASN A 64 -17.25 11.78 -2.03
C ASN A 64 -16.48 11.37 -3.27
N VAL A 65 -16.57 12.17 -4.32
CA VAL A 65 -15.82 11.98 -5.56
C VAL A 65 -14.58 12.87 -5.54
N ILE A 66 -13.42 12.27 -5.66
CA ILE A 66 -12.14 13.00 -5.61
C ILE A 66 -11.22 12.57 -6.76
N PRO A 67 -10.39 13.47 -7.30
CA PRO A 67 -9.35 13.09 -8.27
C PRO A 67 -8.41 12.04 -7.69
N ILE A 68 -7.97 11.07 -8.52
CA ILE A 68 -7.07 10.01 -8.08
C ILE A 68 -5.68 10.54 -7.72
N ASP A 69 -5.27 11.65 -8.29
CA ASP A 69 -4.02 12.36 -8.03
C ASP A 69 -4.11 13.39 -6.90
N CYS A 70 -5.19 13.36 -6.11
CA CYS A 70 -5.35 14.23 -4.95
C CYS A 70 -4.23 13.98 -3.94
N GLU A 71 -3.35 14.95 -3.74
CA GLU A 71 -2.21 14.82 -2.82
C GLU A 71 -2.63 14.83 -1.34
N PHE A 72 -3.67 15.61 -1.03
CA PHE A 72 -4.13 15.83 0.36
C PHE A 72 -5.51 15.21 0.59
N ILE A 73 -5.61 13.89 0.37
CA ILE A 73 -6.87 13.16 0.53
C ILE A 73 -7.44 13.27 1.95
N TYR A 74 -6.58 13.40 2.96
CA TYR A 74 -6.99 13.51 4.38
C TYR A 74 -7.81 14.78 4.66
N ASP A 75 -7.68 15.84 3.85
CA ASP A 75 -8.51 17.05 3.95
C ASP A 75 -9.91 16.87 3.35
N LYS A 76 -10.13 15.77 2.63
CA LYS A 76 -11.37 15.47 1.89
C LYS A 76 -12.20 14.38 2.53
N VAL A 77 -11.73 13.79 3.63
CA VAL A 77 -12.40 12.69 4.33
C VAL A 77 -12.79 13.10 5.75
N ASP A 78 -13.80 12.39 6.27
CA ASP A 78 -14.26 12.60 7.64
C ASP A 78 -13.18 12.21 8.65
N GLN A 79 -12.74 13.19 9.41
CA GLN A 79 -11.68 13.03 10.41
C GLN A 79 -12.12 12.27 11.67
N SER A 80 -13.41 11.99 11.82
CA SER A 80 -13.93 11.22 12.97
C SER A 80 -14.01 9.71 12.74
N ALA A 81 -13.57 9.23 11.56
CA ALA A 81 -13.62 7.81 11.23
C ALA A 81 -12.66 6.98 12.10
N ASP A 82 -13.15 5.87 12.64
CA ASP A 82 -12.43 4.95 13.50
C ASP A 82 -11.81 3.76 12.73
N VAL A 83 -12.41 3.37 11.61
CA VAL A 83 -12.00 2.24 10.79
C VAL A 83 -11.69 2.67 9.37
N LEU A 84 -10.54 2.27 8.85
CA LEU A 84 -10.12 2.51 7.47
C LEU A 84 -10.17 1.20 6.66
N ASP A 85 -10.98 1.17 5.59
CA ASP A 85 -10.85 0.14 4.56
C ASP A 85 -9.76 0.52 3.56
N VAL A 86 -8.73 -0.30 3.44
CA VAL A 86 -7.63 -0.06 2.50
C VAL A 86 -7.77 -0.84 1.19
N SER A 87 -8.82 -1.63 1.01
CA SER A 87 -8.96 -2.56 -0.13
C SER A 87 -8.97 -1.84 -1.48
N GLY A 88 -9.73 -0.76 -1.61
CA GLY A 88 -9.88 0.00 -2.84
C GLY A 88 -8.96 1.22 -2.96
N PHE A 89 -8.34 1.70 -1.89
CA PHE A 89 -7.40 2.82 -1.94
C PHE A 89 -6.08 2.45 -2.61
N THR A 90 -5.42 3.40 -3.26
CA THR A 90 -4.00 3.25 -3.58
C THR A 90 -3.18 3.19 -2.29
N LYS A 91 -1.98 2.58 -2.34
CA LYS A 91 -1.09 2.58 -1.16
C LYS A 91 -0.67 4.01 -0.77
N TYR A 92 -0.54 4.90 -1.76
CA TYR A 92 -0.30 6.33 -1.54
C TYR A 92 -1.37 6.96 -0.64
N HIS A 93 -2.63 6.78 -0.99
CA HIS A 93 -3.74 7.36 -0.23
C HIS A 93 -3.95 6.66 1.12
N SER A 94 -3.83 5.34 1.18
CA SER A 94 -3.93 4.61 2.45
C SER A 94 -2.90 5.10 3.46
N LEU A 95 -1.65 5.24 3.03
CA LEU A 95 -0.56 5.74 3.86
C LEU A 95 -0.78 7.20 4.26
N SER A 96 -1.17 8.06 3.30
CA SER A 96 -1.46 9.47 3.56
C SER A 96 -2.58 9.64 4.60
N LEU A 97 -3.67 8.87 4.50
CA LEU A 97 -4.75 8.88 5.48
C LEU A 97 -4.28 8.42 6.86
N LEU A 98 -3.55 7.32 6.94
CA LEU A 98 -3.06 6.78 8.20
C LEU A 98 -2.12 7.75 8.93
N ALA A 99 -1.27 8.49 8.19
CA ALA A 99 -0.27 9.37 8.81
C ALA A 99 -0.79 10.76 9.17
N ASN A 100 -1.82 11.27 8.46
CA ASN A 100 -2.25 12.66 8.58
C ASN A 100 -3.68 12.81 9.13
N SER A 101 -4.39 11.70 9.36
CA SER A 101 -5.71 11.79 10.01
C SER A 101 -5.56 12.28 11.43
N SER A 102 -6.30 13.32 11.81
CA SER A 102 -6.38 13.82 13.19
C SER A 102 -7.09 12.83 14.11
N SER A 103 -8.03 12.04 13.56
CA SER A 103 -8.56 10.85 14.21
C SER A 103 -7.59 9.69 14.01
N GLN A 104 -7.09 9.12 15.07
CA GLN A 104 -6.30 7.91 14.97
C GLN A 104 -7.25 6.75 14.66
N PHE A 105 -7.19 6.23 13.44
CA PHE A 105 -7.88 4.98 13.13
C PHE A 105 -7.44 3.90 14.13
N SER A 106 -8.41 3.22 14.72
CA SER A 106 -8.14 2.11 15.63
C SER A 106 -7.89 0.82 14.87
N ARG A 107 -8.51 0.67 13.69
CA ARG A 107 -8.48 -0.54 12.88
C ARG A 107 -8.40 -0.24 11.39
N VAL A 108 -7.81 -1.20 10.69
CA VAL A 108 -7.81 -1.27 9.22
C VAL A 108 -8.51 -2.56 8.81
N ILE A 109 -9.36 -2.48 7.78
CA ILE A 109 -9.92 -3.66 7.11
C ILE A 109 -9.35 -3.80 5.72
N TYR A 110 -9.16 -5.05 5.30
CA TYR A 110 -8.61 -5.37 3.99
C TYR A 110 -9.26 -6.64 3.42
N ALA A 111 -9.88 -6.52 2.25
CA ALA A 111 -10.34 -7.66 1.47
C ALA A 111 -9.21 -8.19 0.59
N HIS A 112 -8.81 -9.42 0.86
CA HIS A 112 -7.82 -10.12 0.04
C HIS A 112 -8.41 -10.43 -1.34
N ALA A 113 -7.58 -10.37 -2.39
CA ALA A 113 -8.00 -10.88 -3.69
C ALA A 113 -8.01 -12.42 -3.68
N ALA A 114 -8.97 -13.04 -4.35
CA ALA A 114 -8.97 -14.48 -4.54
C ALA A 114 -7.78 -14.92 -5.41
N SER A 115 -7.45 -14.11 -6.43
CA SER A 115 -6.26 -14.29 -7.27
C SER A 115 -5.77 -12.94 -7.80
N HIS A 116 -4.59 -12.95 -8.44
CA HIS A 116 -4.01 -11.76 -9.06
C HIS A 116 -3.64 -12.05 -10.52
N LYS A 117 -3.85 -11.04 -11.37
CA LYS A 117 -3.22 -10.98 -12.70
C LYS A 117 -1.81 -10.43 -12.55
N ILE A 118 -0.92 -10.91 -13.41
CA ILE A 118 0.41 -10.33 -13.57
C ILE A 118 0.26 -9.17 -14.56
N PRO A 119 0.74 -7.96 -14.22
CA PRO A 119 0.75 -6.86 -15.18
C PRO A 119 1.52 -7.25 -16.43
N THR A 120 0.96 -6.96 -17.60
CA THR A 120 1.60 -7.27 -18.90
C THR A 120 2.08 -6.03 -19.63
N GLY A 121 1.74 -4.83 -19.13
CA GLY A 121 2.10 -3.57 -19.74
C GLY A 121 3.49 -3.07 -19.34
N ASP A 122 4.16 -2.38 -20.25
CA ASP A 122 5.37 -1.61 -19.94
C ASP A 122 5.01 -0.42 -19.07
N VAL A 123 5.74 -0.26 -17.98
CA VAL A 123 5.52 0.83 -17.02
C VAL A 123 6.32 2.06 -17.47
N GLU A 124 5.93 2.65 -18.60
CA GLU A 124 6.70 3.72 -19.20
C GLU A 124 6.60 5.08 -18.50
N GLN A 125 5.52 5.36 -17.80
CA GLN A 125 5.34 6.66 -17.16
C GLN A 125 4.90 6.53 -15.72
N THR A 126 5.84 6.75 -14.83
CA THR A 126 5.59 6.72 -13.39
C THR A 126 6.09 8.01 -12.76
N ARG A 127 5.19 8.75 -12.11
CA ARG A 127 5.58 9.90 -11.27
C ARG A 127 5.98 9.38 -9.89
N ILE A 128 7.19 9.68 -9.45
CA ILE A 128 7.60 9.35 -8.08
C ILE A 128 7.13 10.49 -7.17
N LEU A 129 6.18 10.19 -6.31
CA LEU A 129 5.60 11.14 -5.36
C LEU A 129 6.04 10.79 -3.95
N GLN A 130 6.31 11.82 -3.17
CA GLN A 130 6.48 11.66 -1.73
C GLN A 130 5.11 11.48 -1.07
N VAL A 131 4.97 10.48 -0.20
CA VAL A 131 3.72 10.25 0.51
C VAL A 131 3.58 11.29 1.63
N PRO A 132 2.48 12.07 1.68
CA PRO A 132 2.23 13.02 2.76
C PRO A 132 2.25 12.34 4.14
N GLY A 133 2.90 12.99 5.12
CA GLY A 133 3.11 12.43 6.46
C GLY A 133 4.37 11.57 6.61
N TYR A 134 5.07 11.26 5.48
CA TYR A 134 6.32 10.46 5.46
C TYR A 134 7.48 11.26 4.90
N ASN A 135 7.55 12.54 5.24
CA ASN A 135 8.60 13.43 4.75
C ASN A 135 10.00 13.00 5.22
N GLY A 136 10.06 12.32 6.37
CA GLY A 136 11.30 11.89 6.96
C GLY A 136 12.28 13.04 7.20
N ARG A 137 13.52 12.69 7.50
CA ARG A 137 14.62 13.66 7.59
C ARG A 137 15.78 13.22 6.71
N ARG A 138 15.80 13.69 5.48
CA ARG A 138 16.96 13.49 4.62
C ARG A 138 18.08 14.46 5.00
N VAL A 139 19.21 13.93 5.41
CA VAL A 139 20.40 14.71 5.76
C VAL A 139 21.34 14.71 4.58
N ALA A 140 21.72 15.89 4.09
CA ALA A 140 22.71 16.04 3.04
C ALA A 140 24.03 15.35 3.40
N ASN A 141 24.74 14.85 2.42
CA ASN A 141 26.03 14.15 2.58
C ASN A 141 25.96 12.83 3.38
N ARG A 142 24.76 12.25 3.57
CA ARG A 142 24.60 10.86 4.00
C ARG A 142 24.24 10.00 2.79
N PRO A 143 24.74 8.75 2.72
CA PRO A 143 24.28 7.82 1.70
C PRO A 143 22.78 7.54 1.89
N ASP A 144 22.09 7.24 0.82
CA ASP A 144 20.70 6.80 0.86
C ASP A 144 20.65 5.26 0.77
N VAL A 145 19.84 4.64 1.62
CA VAL A 145 19.49 3.23 1.51
C VAL A 145 18.01 3.12 1.14
N LEU A 146 17.76 2.42 0.04
CA LEU A 146 16.43 2.23 -0.52
C LEU A 146 15.89 0.87 -0.12
N PHE A 147 14.69 0.84 0.49
CA PHE A 147 13.93 -0.36 0.75
C PHE A 147 12.77 -0.47 -0.25
N LEU A 148 12.88 -1.39 -1.19
CA LEU A 148 11.84 -1.68 -2.18
C LEU A 148 10.98 -2.84 -1.69
N LEU A 149 9.72 -2.59 -1.35
CA LEU A 149 8.79 -3.67 -1.03
C LEU A 149 8.30 -4.27 -2.35
N ALA A 150 8.81 -5.45 -2.68
CA ALA A 150 8.55 -6.10 -3.96
C ALA A 150 7.06 -6.47 -4.14
N GLY A 151 6.55 -6.18 -5.33
CA GLY A 151 5.23 -6.58 -5.81
C GLY A 151 5.34 -7.25 -7.19
N PHE A 152 4.20 -7.43 -7.84
CA PHE A 152 4.12 -7.97 -9.21
C PHE A 152 4.55 -6.96 -10.30
N GLU A 153 4.74 -5.70 -9.93
CA GLU A 153 5.08 -4.61 -10.86
C GLU A 153 6.59 -4.30 -10.81
N GLY A 154 7.42 -5.28 -11.15
CA GLY A 154 8.88 -5.16 -11.10
C GLY A 154 9.45 -4.03 -11.95
N GLY A 155 8.83 -3.71 -13.08
CA GLY A 155 9.20 -2.57 -13.91
C GLY A 155 9.15 -1.24 -13.15
N ARG A 156 8.12 -1.02 -12.31
CA ARG A 156 8.02 0.18 -11.46
C ARG A 156 9.12 0.21 -10.39
N ALA A 157 9.44 -0.93 -9.80
CA ALA A 157 10.52 -1.04 -8.83
C ALA A 157 11.87 -0.69 -9.46
N LEU A 158 12.14 -1.20 -10.67
CA LEU A 158 13.35 -0.90 -11.43
C LEU A 158 13.43 0.58 -11.82
N THR A 159 12.33 1.19 -12.25
CA THR A 159 12.26 2.61 -12.58
C THR A 159 12.62 3.47 -11.38
N VAL A 160 12.06 3.20 -10.20
CA VAL A 160 12.40 3.92 -8.97
C VAL A 160 13.87 3.75 -8.61
N TYR A 161 14.38 2.51 -8.64
CA TYR A 161 15.77 2.22 -8.33
C TYR A 161 16.74 3.01 -9.22
N LYS A 162 16.48 3.05 -10.53
CA LYS A 162 17.29 3.80 -11.48
C LYS A 162 17.19 5.31 -11.27
N SER A 163 15.99 5.83 -10.98
CA SER A 163 15.75 7.27 -10.83
C SER A 163 16.37 7.86 -9.58
N LEU A 164 16.49 7.10 -8.50
CA LEU A 164 17.01 7.60 -7.23
C LEU A 164 18.54 7.54 -7.12
N ALA A 165 19.21 6.86 -8.06
CA ALA A 165 20.68 6.72 -8.09
C ALA A 165 21.28 6.32 -6.72
N VAL A 166 20.59 5.44 -5.96
CA VAL A 166 21.04 5.01 -4.63
C VAL A 166 22.24 4.07 -4.71
N SER A 167 23.12 4.17 -3.75
CA SER A 167 24.30 3.31 -3.68
C SER A 167 23.99 1.88 -3.24
N LYS A 168 22.95 1.70 -2.45
CA LYS A 168 22.50 0.40 -1.93
C LYS A 168 20.97 0.34 -1.86
N ALA A 169 20.44 -0.84 -2.19
CA ALA A 169 19.02 -1.12 -2.05
C ALA A 169 18.78 -2.49 -1.39
N VAL A 170 17.68 -2.60 -0.67
CA VAL A 170 17.16 -3.82 -0.09
C VAL A 170 15.82 -4.14 -0.74
N LEU A 171 15.78 -5.21 -1.52
CA LEU A 171 14.56 -5.71 -2.15
C LEU A 171 13.85 -6.64 -1.16
N CYS A 172 12.77 -6.17 -0.59
CA CYS A 172 11.97 -6.91 0.38
C CYS A 172 10.89 -7.72 -0.34
N VAL A 173 11.12 -9.01 -0.54
CA VAL A 173 10.16 -9.94 -1.16
C VAL A 173 9.12 -10.35 -0.13
N GLY A 174 7.86 -10.07 -0.41
CA GLY A 174 6.75 -10.43 0.45
C GLY A 174 6.53 -11.95 0.49
N VAL A 175 6.41 -12.53 1.68
CA VAL A 175 6.06 -13.93 1.89
C VAL A 175 4.67 -13.98 2.52
N PRO A 176 3.64 -14.43 1.79
CA PRO A 176 2.31 -14.58 2.36
C PRO A 176 2.24 -15.83 3.23
N TRP A 177 1.35 -15.79 4.22
CA TRP A 177 1.00 -16.95 5.02
C TRP A 177 -0.03 -17.79 4.26
N PHE A 178 0.45 -18.61 3.31
CA PHE A 178 -0.40 -19.44 2.45
C PHE A 178 0.03 -20.91 2.51
N GLU A 179 -0.83 -21.78 1.98
CA GLU A 179 -0.49 -23.15 1.61
C GLU A 179 0.83 -23.19 0.81
N PRO A 180 1.72 -24.17 1.05
CA PRO A 180 3.06 -24.21 0.47
C PRO A 180 3.10 -24.04 -1.06
N GLU A 181 2.17 -24.65 -1.77
CA GLU A 181 2.13 -24.57 -3.26
C GLU A 181 1.80 -23.15 -3.74
N ARG A 182 0.86 -22.47 -3.09
CA ARG A 182 0.52 -21.08 -3.41
C ARG A 182 1.66 -20.13 -3.06
N LEU A 183 2.36 -20.42 -1.97
CA LEU A 183 3.53 -19.66 -1.53
C LEU A 183 4.64 -19.73 -2.58
N VAL A 184 5.01 -20.93 -3.03
CA VAL A 184 6.06 -21.13 -4.04
C VAL A 184 5.74 -20.39 -5.32
N LYS A 185 4.49 -20.51 -5.82
CA LYS A 185 4.04 -19.80 -7.03
C LYS A 185 4.12 -18.28 -6.85
N TYR A 186 3.70 -17.75 -5.70
CA TYR A 186 3.72 -16.33 -5.42
C TYR A 186 5.16 -15.79 -5.40
N VAL A 187 6.04 -16.42 -4.60
CA VAL A 187 7.43 -16.00 -4.47
C VAL A 187 8.16 -16.07 -5.80
N ARG A 188 7.95 -17.14 -6.58
CA ARG A 188 8.50 -17.28 -7.92
C ARG A 188 8.04 -16.13 -8.83
N THR A 189 6.74 -15.85 -8.89
CA THR A 189 6.19 -14.77 -9.71
C THR A 189 6.80 -13.42 -9.33
N VAL A 190 6.87 -13.09 -8.04
CA VAL A 190 7.49 -11.83 -7.58
C VAL A 190 8.98 -11.79 -7.96
N SER A 191 9.69 -12.90 -7.81
CA SER A 191 11.12 -12.99 -8.18
C SER A 191 11.33 -12.81 -9.68
N ASP A 192 10.53 -13.47 -10.52
CA ASP A 192 10.62 -13.35 -11.97
C ASP A 192 10.35 -11.91 -12.43
N GLN A 193 9.35 -11.25 -11.85
CA GLN A 193 9.04 -9.85 -12.14
C GLN A 193 10.14 -8.86 -11.70
N ASN A 194 10.91 -9.21 -10.68
CA ASN A 194 11.98 -8.36 -10.14
C ASN A 194 13.39 -8.87 -10.48
N ALA A 195 13.52 -9.80 -11.43
CA ALA A 195 14.80 -10.46 -11.77
C ALA A 195 15.93 -9.48 -12.09
N SER A 196 15.64 -8.39 -12.84
CA SER A 196 16.63 -7.36 -13.17
C SER A 196 17.17 -6.64 -11.94
N LEU A 197 16.35 -6.42 -10.91
CA LEU A 197 16.80 -5.85 -9.64
C LEU A 197 17.63 -6.87 -8.85
N MET A 198 17.17 -8.12 -8.79
CA MET A 198 17.86 -9.19 -8.06
C MET A 198 19.24 -9.50 -8.64
N ALA A 199 19.44 -9.28 -9.93
CA ALA A 199 20.74 -9.42 -10.59
C ALA A 199 21.70 -8.25 -10.34
N SER A 200 21.24 -7.14 -9.74
CA SER A 200 22.08 -5.96 -9.49
C SER A 200 22.99 -6.18 -8.27
N THR A 201 24.29 -5.92 -8.40
CA THR A 201 25.31 -6.11 -7.35
C THR A 201 25.10 -5.23 -6.11
N ASN A 202 24.36 -4.14 -6.26
CA ASN A 202 24.05 -3.20 -5.17
C ASN A 202 22.69 -3.47 -4.51
N VAL A 203 22.00 -4.56 -4.88
CA VAL A 203 20.70 -4.95 -4.33
C VAL A 203 20.87 -6.19 -3.47
N VAL A 204 20.41 -6.11 -2.22
CA VAL A 204 20.32 -7.25 -1.31
C VAL A 204 18.87 -7.69 -1.26
N VAL A 205 18.62 -8.99 -1.28
CA VAL A 205 17.27 -9.55 -1.23
C VAL A 205 16.97 -10.07 0.17
N GLU A 206 15.84 -9.62 0.70
CA GLU A 206 15.32 -10.03 2.02
C GLU A 206 13.87 -10.48 1.92
N THR A 207 13.46 -11.35 2.82
CA THR A 207 12.06 -11.77 2.94
C THR A 207 11.36 -11.08 4.10
N VAL A 208 10.11 -10.68 3.88
CA VAL A 208 9.25 -10.02 4.85
C VAL A 208 7.81 -10.58 4.79
N PRO A 209 7.05 -10.61 5.89
CA PRO A 209 5.63 -10.95 5.84
C PRO A 209 4.86 -10.06 4.87
N SER A 210 3.89 -10.60 4.15
CA SER A 210 3.07 -9.83 3.22
C SER A 210 1.58 -9.76 3.56
N THR A 211 1.12 -10.65 4.46
CA THR A 211 -0.28 -10.77 4.89
C THR A 211 -0.49 -10.44 6.38
N ASP A 212 0.56 -10.08 7.08
CA ASP A 212 0.55 -9.66 8.49
C ASP A 212 1.28 -8.31 8.62
N ALA A 213 0.53 -7.27 8.99
CA ALA A 213 1.07 -5.91 9.09
C ALA A 213 2.01 -5.74 10.30
N TRP A 214 1.71 -6.38 11.43
CA TRP A 214 2.56 -6.31 12.62
C TRP A 214 3.84 -7.13 12.45
N GLY A 215 3.73 -8.36 11.95
CA GLY A 215 4.90 -9.18 11.64
C GLY A 215 5.80 -8.52 10.58
N PHE A 216 5.18 -7.85 9.57
CA PHE A 216 5.94 -7.03 8.64
C PHE A 216 6.68 -5.88 9.36
N ARG A 217 5.97 -5.11 10.19
CA ARG A 217 6.55 -3.99 10.95
C ARG A 217 7.78 -4.45 11.74
N ASP A 218 7.67 -5.52 12.50
CA ASP A 218 8.76 -6.00 13.34
C ASP A 218 9.98 -6.43 12.51
N ARG A 219 9.74 -7.18 11.44
CA ARG A 219 10.80 -7.60 10.53
C ARG A 219 11.44 -6.40 9.83
N PHE A 220 10.64 -5.47 9.31
CA PHE A 220 11.10 -4.31 8.57
C PHE A 220 11.94 -3.37 9.44
N VAL A 221 11.50 -3.05 10.65
CA VAL A 221 12.28 -2.24 11.61
C VAL A 221 13.63 -2.89 11.90
N GLY A 222 13.65 -4.22 12.09
CA GLY A 222 14.89 -4.97 12.29
C GLY A 222 15.84 -4.88 11.09
N LEU A 223 15.31 -5.02 9.86
CA LEU A 223 16.08 -4.87 8.62
C LEU A 223 16.65 -3.45 8.48
N VAL A 224 15.83 -2.42 8.69
CA VAL A 224 16.28 -1.02 8.60
C VAL A 224 17.42 -0.77 9.60
N LYS A 225 17.27 -1.19 10.86
CA LYS A 225 18.31 -1.02 11.88
C LYS A 225 19.61 -1.76 11.51
N ARG A 226 19.51 -2.96 10.91
CA ARG A 226 20.66 -3.74 10.45
C ARG A 226 21.36 -3.04 9.29
N TYR A 227 20.66 -2.73 8.23
CA TYR A 227 21.25 -2.15 7.01
C TYR A 227 21.71 -0.71 7.18
N ARG A 228 21.08 0.07 8.06
CA ARG A 228 21.63 1.39 8.43
C ARG A 228 23.03 1.28 9.05
N ARG A 229 23.28 0.26 9.87
CA ARG A 229 24.63 0.02 10.44
C ARG A 229 25.60 -0.53 9.40
N GLU A 230 25.15 -1.52 8.62
CA GLU A 230 25.98 -2.18 7.60
C GLU A 230 26.40 -1.22 6.48
N PHE A 231 25.48 -0.33 6.07
CA PHE A 231 25.74 0.65 5.00
C PHE A 231 26.12 2.04 5.53
N SER A 232 26.62 2.11 6.76
CA SER A 232 27.12 3.36 7.31
C SER A 232 28.21 3.94 6.42
N GLY A 233 28.13 5.24 6.17
CA GLY A 233 29.14 5.97 5.42
C GLY A 233 30.43 6.16 6.21
N PRO A 234 31.43 6.86 5.60
CA PRO A 234 32.64 7.28 6.29
C PRO A 234 32.30 7.97 7.61
N ASN A 235 33.09 7.71 8.65
CA ASN A 235 32.89 8.24 10.00
C ASN A 235 31.63 7.76 10.73
N GLY A 236 31.10 6.58 10.40
CA GLY A 236 29.95 5.98 11.07
C GLY A 236 28.63 6.71 10.86
N ARG A 237 28.52 7.57 9.84
CA ARG A 237 27.28 8.29 9.53
C ARG A 237 26.23 7.33 9.02
N LEU A 238 25.13 7.20 9.77
CA LEU A 238 24.00 6.37 9.38
C LEU A 238 23.34 6.93 8.10
N PRO A 239 22.95 6.06 7.15
CA PRO A 239 22.29 6.46 5.92
C PRO A 239 20.89 7.01 6.16
N ASN A 240 20.40 7.80 5.22
CA ASN A 240 18.99 8.12 5.10
C ASN A 240 18.22 6.85 4.69
N VAL A 241 16.97 6.76 5.10
CA VAL A 241 16.10 5.61 4.82
C VAL A 241 14.98 6.05 3.89
N ILE A 242 14.87 5.40 2.75
CA ILE A 242 13.79 5.60 1.77
C ILE A 242 13.07 4.27 1.60
N ALA A 243 11.75 4.25 1.77
CA ALA A 243 10.92 3.06 1.52
C ALA A 243 9.96 3.29 0.34
N VAL A 244 9.74 2.25 -0.47
CA VAL A 244 8.84 2.29 -1.63
C VAL A 244 7.87 1.11 -1.56
N PRO A 245 6.58 1.34 -1.25
CA PRO A 245 5.60 0.29 -1.01
C PRO A 245 4.96 -0.23 -2.29
N LEU A 246 5.64 -1.10 -3.05
CA LEU A 246 5.08 -1.77 -4.23
C LEU A 246 4.44 -3.14 -3.91
N GLY A 247 4.69 -3.68 -2.73
CA GLY A 247 4.13 -4.94 -2.26
C GLY A 247 2.63 -4.89 -1.93
N THR A 248 2.20 -5.63 -0.92
CA THR A 248 0.79 -5.70 -0.52
C THR A 248 0.33 -4.45 0.26
N LYS A 249 -0.99 -4.28 0.38
CA LYS A 249 -1.56 -3.20 1.20
C LYS A 249 -1.29 -3.38 2.69
N LEU A 250 -1.24 -4.63 3.17
CA LEU A 250 -0.88 -4.89 4.57
C LEU A 250 0.59 -4.57 4.87
N GLN A 251 1.49 -4.71 3.89
CA GLN A 251 2.85 -4.19 4.02
C GLN A 251 2.88 -2.65 4.10
N ALA A 252 2.01 -1.96 3.36
CA ALA A 252 1.88 -0.50 3.50
C ALA A 252 1.35 -0.11 4.89
N VAL A 253 0.37 -0.84 5.43
CA VAL A 253 -0.08 -0.66 6.84
C VAL A 253 1.08 -0.90 7.81
N GLY A 254 1.88 -1.93 7.59
CA GLY A 254 3.07 -2.22 8.40
C GLY A 254 4.14 -1.12 8.31
N LEU A 255 4.30 -0.45 7.15
CA LEU A 255 5.14 0.76 7.05
C LEU A 255 4.61 1.89 7.94
N TYR A 256 3.30 2.12 7.95
CA TYR A 256 2.70 3.08 8.88
C TYR A 256 3.02 2.73 10.33
N LEU A 257 2.84 1.48 10.73
CA LEU A 257 3.16 1.03 12.09
C LEU A 257 4.65 1.22 12.43
N SER A 258 5.52 1.18 11.41
CA SER A 258 6.97 1.35 11.59
C SER A 258 7.39 2.80 11.85
N LEU A 259 6.53 3.81 11.59
CA LEU A 259 6.87 5.23 11.78
C LEU A 259 7.24 5.57 13.23
N ARG A 260 6.66 4.88 14.20
CA ARG A 260 6.97 5.08 15.63
C ARG A 260 8.43 4.80 15.96
N ASP A 261 9.03 3.82 15.23
CA ASP A 261 10.43 3.42 15.41
C ASP A 261 11.39 4.07 14.41
N LEU A 262 10.85 4.56 13.30
CA LEU A 262 11.60 5.09 12.16
C LEU A 262 11.02 6.46 11.70
N PRO A 263 10.94 7.46 12.58
CA PRO A 263 10.29 8.73 12.26
C PRO A 263 11.02 9.53 11.17
N GLU A 264 12.29 9.23 10.92
CA GLU A 264 13.07 9.84 9.85
C GLU A 264 12.94 9.16 8.48
N MET A 265 12.15 8.08 8.38
CA MET A 265 11.96 7.36 7.11
C MET A 265 11.15 8.19 6.12
N GLN A 266 11.66 8.33 4.89
CA GLN A 266 10.88 8.82 3.77
C GLN A 266 10.13 7.68 3.09
N VAL A 267 8.89 7.95 2.67
CA VAL A 267 8.17 7.02 1.81
C VAL A 267 7.89 7.69 0.47
N LEU A 268 8.38 7.07 -0.58
CA LEU A 268 8.13 7.46 -1.96
C LEU A 268 7.20 6.45 -2.61
N TYR A 269 6.29 6.93 -3.44
CA TYR A 269 5.37 6.07 -4.17
C TYR A 269 5.44 6.35 -5.67
N PRO A 270 5.76 5.36 -6.50
CA PRO A 270 5.70 5.48 -7.94
C PRO A 270 4.23 5.41 -8.38
N PHE A 271 3.64 6.58 -8.57
CA PHE A 271 2.23 6.73 -8.91
C PHE A 271 2.01 6.33 -10.37
N PRO A 272 1.16 5.33 -10.67
CA PRO A 272 0.92 4.90 -12.04
C PRO A 272 0.09 5.92 -12.80
N THR A 273 0.31 6.03 -14.10
CA THR A 273 -0.53 6.83 -15.00
C THR A 273 -1.80 6.09 -15.43
N ASP A 274 -1.78 4.75 -15.43
CA ASP A 274 -2.96 3.91 -15.64
C ASP A 274 -3.10 2.90 -14.49
N PHE A 275 -4.34 2.53 -14.21
CA PHE A 275 -4.70 1.60 -13.15
C PHE A 275 -5.32 0.34 -13.75
N GLU A 276 -4.57 -0.74 -13.73
CA GLU A 276 -5.08 -2.05 -14.15
C GLU A 276 -5.82 -2.76 -13.00
N GLU A 277 -6.82 -3.57 -13.37
CA GLU A 277 -7.48 -4.49 -12.44
C GLU A 277 -6.60 -5.72 -12.24
N LEU A 278 -5.74 -5.68 -11.24
CA LEU A 278 -4.83 -6.80 -10.93
C LEU A 278 -5.45 -7.81 -9.96
N ALA A 279 -6.40 -7.38 -9.15
CA ALA A 279 -7.07 -8.25 -8.19
C ALA A 279 -8.34 -8.84 -8.80
N ILE A 280 -8.48 -10.16 -8.73
CA ILE A 280 -9.64 -10.88 -9.25
C ILE A 280 -10.39 -11.51 -8.09
N GLY A 281 -11.69 -11.22 -8.00
CA GLY A 281 -12.57 -11.75 -6.97
C GLY A 281 -12.15 -11.32 -5.56
N THR A 282 -12.92 -11.80 -4.58
CA THR A 282 -12.66 -11.53 -3.16
C THR A 282 -12.40 -12.85 -2.44
N GLY A 283 -11.33 -12.89 -1.69
CA GLY A 283 -11.02 -13.93 -0.72
C GLY A 283 -11.60 -13.58 0.66
N SER A 284 -10.82 -13.79 1.71
CA SER A 284 -11.20 -13.39 3.07
C SER A 284 -11.08 -11.88 3.28
N VAL A 285 -11.87 -11.35 4.20
CA VAL A 285 -11.67 -10.01 4.76
C VAL A 285 -10.94 -10.15 6.09
N SER A 286 -9.86 -9.40 6.26
CA SER A 286 -9.08 -9.35 7.50
C SER A 286 -9.19 -7.98 8.17
N GLU A 287 -9.11 -7.99 9.50
CA GLU A 287 -8.99 -6.79 10.33
C GLU A 287 -7.60 -6.74 10.94
N THR A 288 -7.04 -5.55 11.01
CA THR A 288 -5.78 -5.28 11.71
C THR A 288 -5.99 -4.15 12.70
N SER A 289 -5.80 -4.42 13.99
CA SER A 289 -5.73 -3.37 15.02
C SER A 289 -4.46 -2.54 14.78
N LEU A 290 -4.59 -1.21 14.84
CA LEU A 290 -3.46 -0.27 14.76
C LEU A 290 -2.88 0.07 16.14
N THR A 291 -3.56 -0.33 17.20
CA THR A 291 -3.05 -0.23 18.58
C THR A 291 -2.38 -1.54 18.94
N ALA A 292 -1.15 -1.47 19.47
CA ALA A 292 -0.49 -2.67 19.98
C ALA A 292 -1.34 -3.27 21.09
N SER A 293 -1.66 -4.56 20.99
CA SER A 293 -2.14 -5.32 22.16
C SER A 293 -1.03 -5.26 23.21
N ARG A 294 -1.34 -4.63 24.35
CA ARG A 294 -0.43 -4.63 25.51
C ARG A 294 -0.32 -6.01 26.09
#